data_cc9e7d57d442cc5f5c46ebbaa0304806
#
_entry.id   cc9e7d57d442cc5f5c46ebbaa0304806
#
_cell.length_a   1.000
_cell.length_b   1.000
_cell.length_c   1.000
_cell.angle_alpha   90.00
_cell.angle_beta   90.00
_cell.angle_gamma   90.00
#
_symmetry.space_group_name_H-M   'P 1'
#
loop_
_entity.id
_entity.type
_entity.pdbx_description
1 polymer ?
#
loop_
_entity_poly.entity_id
_entity_poly.type
_entity_poly.pdbx_seq_one_letter_code
_entity_poly.pdbx_strand_id
1 'polypeptide(L)'
;MQPQRITTWAAFLATAIACSARAEEKPPSLGGLFPAGCSRPGTVAVTALGDFPSWPLKAWVADESENKTGVACKVLKEKGKLEISVPGDTEPGIYWLRLYNAAGASSPRPFLVSTLPGILEKNAGSQAGDAIRLEKNGVMVHGRLEKKGEVDKITVKLDTGAVLVADLLANRVLASPMDASLQVTSPAGFILAENDDDQGMDPRIVFRAPSEGLYIVRIFSFPAKPNSSIQFAGEKSYVYRLALTTGPFIEYAYPLAAGLSESPQLTLNGWNIPAERKLTRVAAVERRTQGSIRLPGAANQAAIDREDGD
;
A
#
# COMPACT_ATOMS: atom_id res chain seq x y z
N MET A 1 -90.31 23.75 -36.84
CA MET A 1 -88.95 23.72 -37.36
C MET A 1 -88.02 24.11 -36.20
N GLN A 2 -87.39 23.13 -35.54
CA GLN A 2 -86.36 23.38 -34.51
C GLN A 2 -85.02 23.06 -35.09
N PRO A 3 -83.96 23.87 -34.85
CA PRO A 3 -82.58 23.53 -35.28
C PRO A 3 -81.92 22.62 -34.27
N GLN A 4 -81.35 21.51 -34.77
CA GLN A 4 -80.50 20.62 -34.04
C GLN A 4 -79.17 21.29 -33.71
N ARG A 5 -78.80 21.24 -32.42
CA ARG A 5 -77.44 21.63 -31.96
C ARG A 5 -76.50 20.45 -32.11
N ILE A 6 -75.45 20.59 -32.90
CA ILE A 6 -74.33 19.65 -33.01
C ILE A 6 -73.31 19.98 -31.90
N THR A 7 -73.18 19.09 -30.96
CA THR A 7 -72.16 19.20 -29.89
C THR A 7 -70.88 18.44 -30.32
N THR A 8 -69.85 19.19 -30.68
CA THR A 8 -68.54 18.64 -31.02
C THR A 8 -67.78 18.38 -29.73
N TRP A 9 -67.44 17.11 -29.45
CA TRP A 9 -66.58 16.73 -28.38
C TRP A 9 -65.11 16.78 -28.87
N ALA A 10 -64.35 17.74 -28.36
CA ALA A 10 -62.88 17.77 -28.54
C ALA A 10 -62.24 16.86 -27.53
N ALA A 11 -61.66 15.72 -27.93
CA ALA A 11 -60.87 14.84 -27.10
C ALA A 11 -59.45 15.43 -26.94
N PHE A 12 -59.14 15.94 -25.76
CA PHE A 12 -57.78 16.31 -25.39
C PHE A 12 -56.98 15.04 -25.06
N LEU A 13 -56.06 14.68 -25.96
CA LEU A 13 -55.07 13.61 -25.73
C LEU A 13 -53.93 14.19 -24.85
N ALA A 14 -53.99 13.98 -23.55
CA ALA A 14 -52.90 14.34 -22.63
C ALA A 14 -51.77 13.33 -22.77
N THR A 15 -50.72 13.68 -23.51
CA THR A 15 -49.47 12.90 -23.58
C THR A 15 -48.71 13.11 -22.26
N ALA A 16 -48.80 12.16 -21.34
CA ALA A 16 -47.98 12.14 -20.14
C ALA A 16 -46.53 11.79 -20.54
N ILE A 17 -45.68 12.80 -20.59
CA ILE A 17 -44.22 12.60 -20.67
C ILE A 17 -43.80 12.07 -19.31
N ALA A 18 -43.62 10.75 -19.20
CA ALA A 18 -42.96 10.14 -18.05
C ALA A 18 -41.48 10.55 -18.04
N CYS A 19 -41.19 11.64 -17.37
CA CYS A 19 -39.81 11.99 -17.02
C CYS A 19 -39.30 10.94 -16.04
N SER A 20 -38.65 9.89 -16.56
CA SER A 20 -37.94 8.93 -15.72
C SER A 20 -36.85 9.72 -15.02
N ALA A 21 -37.04 10.05 -13.75
CA ALA A 21 -35.99 10.56 -12.89
C ALA A 21 -34.90 9.50 -12.84
N ARG A 22 -33.87 9.65 -13.67
CA ARG A 22 -32.68 8.86 -13.63
C ARG A 22 -32.02 9.23 -12.28
N ALA A 23 -31.95 8.26 -11.38
CA ALA A 23 -31.27 8.47 -10.11
C ALA A 23 -29.87 9.06 -10.43
N GLU A 24 -29.59 10.22 -9.86
CA GLU A 24 -28.34 10.92 -10.07
C GLU A 24 -27.20 10.00 -9.64
N GLU A 25 -26.37 9.61 -10.60
CA GLU A 25 -25.23 8.73 -10.32
C GLU A 25 -24.25 9.51 -9.43
N LYS A 26 -23.82 8.89 -8.31
CA LYS A 26 -22.85 9.50 -7.39
C LYS A 26 -21.44 9.02 -7.71
N PRO A 27 -20.40 9.86 -7.48
CA PRO A 27 -19.02 9.44 -7.62
C PRO A 27 -18.69 8.35 -6.59
N PRO A 28 -17.77 7.41 -6.91
CA PRO A 28 -17.31 6.41 -5.97
C PRO A 28 -16.42 7.03 -4.89
N SER A 29 -16.40 6.42 -3.71
CA SER A 29 -15.44 6.72 -2.65
C SER A 29 -14.51 5.53 -2.45
N LEU A 30 -13.21 5.73 -2.61
CA LEU A 30 -12.18 4.71 -2.39
C LEU A 30 -11.43 5.03 -1.11
N GLY A 31 -11.59 4.19 -0.09
CA GLY A 31 -10.97 4.34 1.24
C GLY A 31 -9.62 3.65 1.37
N GLY A 32 -9.40 2.54 0.63
CA GLY A 32 -8.17 1.76 0.69
C GLY A 32 -8.17 0.60 -0.30
N LEU A 33 -7.04 -0.12 -0.34
CA LEU A 33 -6.83 -1.31 -1.17
C LEU A 33 -6.27 -2.44 -0.31
N PHE A 34 -6.75 -3.68 -0.49
CA PHE A 34 -6.17 -4.84 0.19
C PHE A 34 -6.02 -6.04 -0.77
N PRO A 35 -4.80 -6.57 -0.95
CA PRO A 35 -3.53 -6.01 -0.52
C PRO A 35 -3.23 -4.66 -1.20
N ALA A 36 -2.44 -3.80 -0.52
CA ALA A 36 -2.09 -2.47 -1.01
C ALA A 36 -0.83 -2.47 -1.88
N GLY A 37 -0.54 -3.56 -2.57
CA GLY A 37 0.61 -3.67 -3.45
C GLY A 37 0.91 -5.10 -3.86
N CYS A 38 1.92 -5.26 -4.73
CA CYS A 38 2.45 -6.57 -5.10
C CYS A 38 3.92 -6.48 -5.52
N SER A 39 4.58 -7.64 -5.68
CA SER A 39 5.90 -7.73 -6.28
C SER A 39 5.81 -7.66 -7.81
N ARG A 40 6.92 -7.29 -8.46
CA ARG A 40 7.11 -7.37 -9.92
C ARG A 40 8.01 -8.54 -10.32
N PRO A 41 7.75 -9.26 -11.42
CA PRO A 41 6.45 -9.28 -12.09
C PRO A 41 5.38 -9.90 -11.18
N GLY A 42 4.13 -9.51 -11.37
CA GLY A 42 3.07 -10.11 -10.57
C GLY A 42 1.66 -9.73 -11.00
N THR A 43 0.71 -10.56 -10.60
CA THR A 43 -0.72 -10.27 -10.71
C THR A 43 -1.37 -10.60 -9.37
N VAL A 44 -2.18 -9.69 -8.87
CA VAL A 44 -2.79 -9.81 -7.55
C VAL A 44 -4.27 -9.46 -7.59
N ALA A 45 -5.08 -10.26 -6.88
CA ALA A 45 -6.48 -9.93 -6.61
C ALA A 45 -6.55 -8.94 -5.45
N VAL A 46 -7.16 -7.79 -5.69
CA VAL A 46 -7.26 -6.68 -4.74
C VAL A 46 -8.72 -6.43 -4.39
N THR A 47 -8.99 -6.22 -3.11
CA THR A 47 -10.27 -5.73 -2.62
C THR A 47 -10.18 -4.21 -2.45
N ALA A 48 -10.97 -3.47 -3.21
CA ALA A 48 -11.18 -2.05 -3.00
C ALA A 48 -12.11 -1.85 -1.79
N LEU A 49 -11.70 -1.02 -0.84
CA LEU A 49 -12.45 -0.67 0.36
C LEU A 49 -13.08 0.71 0.16
N GLY A 50 -14.39 0.84 0.36
CA GLY A 50 -15.06 2.11 0.16
C GLY A 50 -16.54 1.98 -0.16
N ASP A 51 -17.13 3.06 -0.66
CA ASP A 51 -18.51 3.09 -1.12
C ASP A 51 -18.57 3.23 -2.65
N PHE A 52 -19.26 2.30 -3.29
CA PHE A 52 -19.38 2.20 -4.74
C PHE A 52 -20.87 2.16 -5.13
N PRO A 53 -21.51 3.34 -5.34
CA PRO A 53 -22.93 3.43 -5.66
C PRO A 53 -23.33 2.69 -6.93
N SER A 54 -22.42 2.66 -7.91
CA SER A 54 -22.55 1.88 -9.15
C SER A 54 -21.39 0.89 -9.30
N TRP A 55 -21.61 -0.21 -10.04
CA TRP A 55 -20.59 -1.19 -10.36
C TRP A 55 -20.95 -1.95 -11.64
N PRO A 56 -20.03 -2.26 -12.57
CA PRO A 56 -18.58 -2.03 -12.46
C PRO A 56 -18.20 -0.57 -12.71
N LEU A 57 -17.12 -0.14 -12.08
CA LEU A 57 -16.49 1.16 -12.29
C LEU A 57 -15.39 1.08 -13.36
N LYS A 58 -14.80 2.22 -13.72
CA LYS A 58 -13.54 2.30 -14.46
C LYS A 58 -12.42 2.57 -13.49
N ALA A 59 -11.20 2.10 -13.82
CA ALA A 59 -10.01 2.32 -13.03
C ALA A 59 -8.99 3.14 -13.82
N TRP A 60 -8.24 3.96 -13.12
CA TRP A 60 -7.10 4.71 -13.62
C TRP A 60 -5.91 4.47 -12.68
N VAL A 61 -4.73 4.22 -13.26
CA VAL A 61 -3.48 4.02 -12.53
C VAL A 61 -2.40 4.88 -13.16
N ALA A 62 -1.63 5.59 -12.33
CA ALA A 62 -0.49 6.38 -12.74
C ALA A 62 0.64 6.29 -11.72
N ASP A 63 1.86 6.63 -12.12
CA ASP A 63 2.99 6.85 -11.22
C ASP A 63 2.88 8.20 -10.48
N GLU A 64 3.88 8.53 -9.66
CA GLU A 64 3.92 9.79 -8.91
C GLU A 64 4.00 11.03 -9.83
N SER A 65 4.47 10.89 -11.05
CA SER A 65 4.52 11.95 -12.06
C SER A 65 3.28 12.00 -12.95
N GLU A 66 2.21 11.29 -12.57
CA GLU A 66 0.95 11.17 -13.32
C GLU A 66 1.10 10.55 -14.72
N ASN A 67 2.23 9.90 -15.00
CA ASN A 67 2.46 9.23 -16.27
C ASN A 67 1.65 7.94 -16.35
N LYS A 68 1.24 7.62 -17.58
CA LYS A 68 0.64 6.32 -17.86
C LYS A 68 1.71 5.23 -17.72
N THR A 69 1.40 4.23 -16.89
CA THR A 69 2.32 3.13 -16.55
C THR A 69 1.92 1.82 -17.22
N GLY A 70 2.81 0.83 -17.21
CA GLY A 70 2.47 -0.53 -17.60
C GLY A 70 1.61 -1.29 -16.58
N VAL A 71 1.42 -0.73 -15.37
CA VAL A 71 0.55 -1.32 -14.35
C VAL A 71 -0.90 -1.25 -14.81
N ALA A 72 -1.54 -2.40 -14.94
CA ALA A 72 -2.92 -2.49 -15.41
C ALA A 72 -3.86 -2.88 -14.25
N CYS A 73 -4.99 -2.19 -14.16
CA CYS A 73 -6.07 -2.51 -13.22
C CYS A 73 -7.34 -2.91 -13.97
N LYS A 74 -7.78 -4.14 -13.78
CA LYS A 74 -9.02 -4.69 -14.29
C LYS A 74 -10.06 -4.71 -13.18
N VAL A 75 -11.19 -4.03 -13.41
CA VAL A 75 -12.35 -4.08 -12.52
C VAL A 75 -13.13 -5.35 -12.81
N LEU A 76 -13.33 -6.18 -11.79
CA LEU A 76 -14.04 -7.45 -11.92
C LEU A 76 -15.55 -7.27 -11.78
N LYS A 77 -16.34 -8.31 -12.10
CA LYS A 77 -17.82 -8.27 -12.00
C LYS A 77 -18.32 -8.14 -10.57
N GLU A 78 -17.62 -8.78 -9.61
CA GLU A 78 -17.95 -8.70 -8.20
C GLU A 78 -17.60 -7.32 -7.65
N LYS A 79 -18.54 -6.70 -6.92
CA LYS A 79 -18.39 -5.35 -6.37
C LYS A 79 -17.19 -5.27 -5.43
N GLY A 80 -16.33 -4.28 -5.66
CA GLY A 80 -15.12 -4.06 -4.87
C GLY A 80 -13.95 -4.96 -5.24
N LYS A 81 -14.04 -5.82 -6.26
CA LYS A 81 -12.93 -6.70 -6.67
C LYS A 81 -12.21 -6.17 -7.91
N LEU A 82 -10.89 -6.14 -7.78
CA LEU A 82 -9.97 -5.70 -8.82
C LEU A 82 -8.92 -6.79 -9.06
N GLU A 83 -8.35 -6.82 -10.24
CA GLU A 83 -7.16 -7.57 -10.59
C GLU A 83 -6.11 -6.58 -11.08
N ILE A 84 -4.95 -6.54 -10.42
CA ILE A 84 -3.86 -5.63 -10.78
C ILE A 84 -2.69 -6.45 -11.29
N SER A 85 -2.22 -6.12 -12.49
CA SER A 85 -1.08 -6.75 -13.14
C SER A 85 0.08 -5.77 -13.23
N VAL A 86 1.26 -6.21 -12.78
CA VAL A 86 2.49 -5.43 -12.72
C VAL A 86 3.54 -6.11 -13.60
N PRO A 87 3.98 -5.49 -14.70
CA PRO A 87 5.06 -5.98 -15.55
C PRO A 87 6.42 -6.09 -14.82
N GLY A 88 7.33 -6.89 -15.35
CA GLY A 88 8.64 -7.12 -14.75
C GLY A 88 9.60 -5.92 -14.80
N ASP A 89 9.40 -5.04 -15.77
CA ASP A 89 10.15 -3.79 -15.99
C ASP A 89 9.57 -2.59 -15.24
N THR A 90 8.43 -2.79 -14.54
CA THR A 90 7.81 -1.73 -13.72
C THR A 90 8.77 -1.24 -12.64
N GLU A 91 8.99 0.05 -12.53
CA GLU A 91 9.79 0.63 -11.45
C GLU A 91 9.13 0.34 -10.09
N PRO A 92 9.86 -0.12 -9.05
CA PRO A 92 9.34 -0.17 -7.70
C PRO A 92 9.01 1.23 -7.19
N GLY A 93 7.90 1.37 -6.48
CA GLY A 93 7.45 2.67 -5.99
C GLY A 93 5.95 2.72 -5.77
N ILE A 94 5.43 3.93 -5.64
CA ILE A 94 4.01 4.21 -5.41
C ILE A 94 3.32 4.44 -6.74
N TYR A 95 2.19 3.77 -6.92
CA TYR A 95 1.28 3.95 -8.04
C TYR A 95 -0.08 4.37 -7.49
N TRP A 96 -0.64 5.44 -8.05
CA TRP A 96 -1.91 6.01 -7.61
C TRP A 96 -3.06 5.39 -8.39
N LEU A 97 -4.01 4.79 -7.68
CA LEU A 97 -5.21 4.20 -8.25
C LEU A 97 -6.45 5.02 -7.90
N ARG A 98 -7.27 5.31 -8.91
CA ARG A 98 -8.60 5.90 -8.76
C ARG A 98 -9.65 4.99 -9.40
N LEU A 99 -10.82 4.97 -8.81
CA LEU A 99 -12.03 4.41 -9.43
C LEU A 99 -12.94 5.56 -9.85
N TYR A 100 -13.59 5.43 -11.00
CA TYR A 100 -14.44 6.52 -11.52
C TYR A 100 -15.63 6.00 -12.31
N ASN A 101 -16.67 6.84 -12.42
CA ASN A 101 -17.85 6.68 -13.25
C ASN A 101 -18.18 8.01 -13.96
N ALA A 102 -19.37 8.12 -14.55
CA ALA A 102 -19.81 9.35 -15.23
C ALA A 102 -19.98 10.54 -14.27
N ALA A 103 -20.26 10.29 -12.99
CA ALA A 103 -20.47 11.33 -11.98
C ALA A 103 -19.15 11.88 -11.40
N GLY A 104 -18.02 11.16 -11.55
CA GLY A 104 -16.72 11.63 -11.06
C GLY A 104 -15.79 10.50 -10.65
N ALA A 105 -14.65 10.90 -10.04
CA ALA A 105 -13.60 10.00 -9.59
C ALA A 105 -13.44 10.03 -8.06
N SER A 106 -12.99 8.89 -7.51
CA SER A 106 -12.58 8.80 -6.11
C SER A 106 -11.30 9.61 -5.84
N SER A 107 -11.00 9.86 -4.56
CA SER A 107 -9.63 10.20 -4.16
C SER A 107 -8.66 9.09 -4.58
N PRO A 108 -7.39 9.42 -4.90
CA PRO A 108 -6.40 8.41 -5.22
C PRO A 108 -6.04 7.59 -3.98
N ARG A 109 -5.72 6.31 -4.20
CA ARG A 109 -5.13 5.46 -3.17
C ARG A 109 -3.84 4.83 -3.68
N PRO A 110 -2.83 4.73 -2.84
CA PRO A 110 -1.55 4.16 -3.23
C PRO A 110 -1.65 2.65 -3.39
N PHE A 111 -1.00 2.16 -4.43
CA PHE A 111 -0.70 0.76 -4.67
C PHE A 111 0.80 0.63 -4.87
N LEU A 112 1.49 -0.12 -4.02
CA LEU A 112 2.94 -0.14 -3.99
C LEU A 112 3.51 -1.35 -4.72
N VAL A 113 4.39 -1.09 -5.68
CA VAL A 113 5.17 -2.13 -6.38
C VAL A 113 6.50 -2.31 -5.66
N SER A 114 6.87 -3.55 -5.34
CA SER A 114 8.14 -3.88 -4.68
C SER A 114 8.90 -4.98 -5.42
N THR A 115 10.18 -5.15 -5.03
CA THR A 115 11.02 -6.27 -5.48
C THR A 115 10.96 -7.46 -4.53
N LEU A 116 10.48 -7.26 -3.30
CA LEU A 116 10.31 -8.34 -2.33
C LEU A 116 9.13 -9.23 -2.73
N PRO A 117 9.26 -10.55 -2.60
CA PRO A 117 8.13 -11.45 -2.77
C PRO A 117 7.03 -11.11 -1.75
N GLY A 118 5.79 -10.98 -2.28
CA GLY A 118 4.62 -10.63 -1.47
C GLY A 118 3.93 -11.88 -0.93
N ILE A 119 3.56 -11.86 0.34
CA ILE A 119 2.72 -12.88 0.98
C ILE A 119 1.58 -12.21 1.77
N LEU A 120 0.44 -12.91 1.89
CA LEU A 120 -0.63 -12.47 2.77
C LEU A 120 -0.37 -12.92 4.22
N GLU A 121 -0.73 -12.12 5.21
CA GLU A 121 -0.53 -12.41 6.66
C GLU A 121 -1.02 -13.79 7.07
N LYS A 122 -2.17 -14.22 6.58
CA LYS A 122 -2.75 -15.54 6.86
C LYS A 122 -1.88 -16.71 6.37
N ASN A 123 -0.93 -16.43 5.47
CA ASN A 123 0.03 -17.40 4.94
C ASN A 123 1.42 -17.20 5.56
N ALA A 124 1.55 -16.27 6.51
CA ALA A 124 2.82 -15.80 7.06
C ALA A 124 3.22 -16.51 8.36
N GLY A 125 2.88 -17.78 8.52
CA GLY A 125 3.41 -18.60 9.62
C GLY A 125 2.86 -18.22 11.00
N SER A 126 1.59 -18.52 11.25
CA SER A 126 1.01 -18.38 12.60
C SER A 126 1.50 -19.46 13.58
N GLN A 127 2.17 -20.50 13.09
CA GLN A 127 2.69 -21.62 13.89
C GLN A 127 4.19 -21.85 13.62
N ALA A 128 4.89 -22.49 14.57
CA ALA A 128 6.33 -22.76 14.47
C ALA A 128 6.73 -23.59 13.22
N GLY A 129 5.83 -24.46 12.72
CA GLY A 129 6.06 -25.26 11.50
C GLY A 129 6.03 -24.46 10.21
N ASP A 130 5.37 -23.29 10.21
CA ASP A 130 5.19 -22.41 9.06
C ASP A 130 6.10 -21.18 9.11
N ALA A 131 7.14 -21.21 9.94
CA ALA A 131 8.06 -20.10 10.12
C ALA A 131 8.69 -19.67 8.79
N ILE A 132 8.61 -18.37 8.51
CA ILE A 132 9.22 -17.79 7.32
C ILE A 132 10.73 -17.84 7.46
N ARG A 133 11.40 -18.47 6.50
CA ARG A 133 12.82 -18.30 6.30
C ARG A 133 13.02 -17.08 5.41
N LEU A 134 13.67 -16.07 5.97
CA LEU A 134 14.03 -14.88 5.23
C LEU A 134 15.22 -15.22 4.32
N GLU A 135 14.91 -15.58 3.08
CA GLU A 135 15.94 -15.71 2.06
C GLU A 135 16.55 -14.33 1.77
N LYS A 136 17.68 -14.32 1.03
CA LYS A 136 18.63 -13.20 0.84
C LYS A 136 18.06 -11.76 0.77
N ASN A 137 16.80 -11.59 0.42
CA ASN A 137 16.19 -10.26 0.25
C ASN A 137 14.99 -10.01 1.19
N GLY A 138 14.48 -11.02 1.88
CA GLY A 138 13.30 -10.87 2.74
C GLY A 138 11.97 -11.06 2.01
N VAL A 139 10.88 -10.67 2.68
CA VAL A 139 9.50 -10.78 2.19
C VAL A 139 8.70 -9.52 2.51
N MET A 140 7.68 -9.25 1.72
CA MET A 140 6.68 -8.22 1.98
C MET A 140 5.38 -8.87 2.44
N VAL A 141 5.05 -8.76 3.70
CA VAL A 141 3.77 -9.24 4.24
C VAL A 141 2.71 -8.17 4.01
N HIS A 142 1.59 -8.58 3.43
CA HIS A 142 0.40 -7.75 3.28
C HIS A 142 -0.63 -8.20 4.30
N GLY A 143 -0.97 -7.32 5.23
CA GLY A 143 -1.85 -7.63 6.33
C GLY A 143 -2.96 -6.62 6.56
N ARG A 144 -3.88 -7.03 7.43
CA ARG A 144 -5.02 -6.22 7.82
C ARG A 144 -5.57 -6.68 9.17
N LEU A 145 -5.63 -5.79 10.15
CA LEU A 145 -6.30 -6.06 11.42
C LEU A 145 -7.82 -5.93 11.22
N GLU A 146 -8.51 -7.04 10.98
CA GLU A 146 -9.91 -7.04 10.55
C GLU A 146 -10.91 -6.65 11.64
N LYS A 147 -10.52 -6.80 12.92
CA LYS A 147 -11.40 -6.58 14.06
C LYS A 147 -10.66 -6.06 15.29
N LYS A 148 -11.39 -5.43 16.19
CA LYS A 148 -10.87 -4.97 17.49
C LYS A 148 -10.27 -6.13 18.27
N GLY A 149 -9.15 -5.89 18.95
CA GLY A 149 -8.43 -6.87 19.75
C GLY A 149 -7.57 -7.84 18.95
N GLU A 150 -7.51 -7.70 17.63
CA GLU A 150 -6.67 -8.54 16.76
C GLU A 150 -5.19 -8.23 16.95
N VAL A 151 -4.39 -9.29 16.93
CA VAL A 151 -2.94 -9.25 16.97
C VAL A 151 -2.45 -10.25 15.93
N ASP A 152 -1.84 -9.76 14.86
CA ASP A 152 -1.21 -10.62 13.88
C ASP A 152 0.14 -11.11 14.40
N LYS A 153 0.49 -12.34 14.05
CA LYS A 153 1.71 -13.00 14.49
C LYS A 153 2.40 -13.64 13.30
N ILE A 154 3.63 -13.25 13.07
CA ILE A 154 4.45 -13.77 11.98
C ILE A 154 5.69 -14.41 12.59
N THR A 155 5.84 -15.71 12.41
CA THR A 155 7.00 -16.44 12.91
C THR A 155 8.13 -16.39 11.88
N VAL A 156 9.31 -15.95 12.29
CA VAL A 156 10.52 -15.93 11.47
C VAL A 156 11.60 -16.81 12.11
N LYS A 157 12.37 -17.51 11.26
CA LYS A 157 13.58 -18.21 11.71
C LYS A 157 14.79 -17.34 11.39
N LEU A 158 15.59 -17.05 12.41
CA LEU A 158 16.82 -16.25 12.31
C LEU A 158 18.03 -17.06 12.76
N ASP A 159 19.17 -16.83 12.10
CA ASP A 159 20.47 -17.35 12.54
C ASP A 159 21.06 -16.44 13.61
N THR A 160 22.00 -16.98 14.41
CA THR A 160 22.73 -16.21 15.42
C THR A 160 23.42 -14.99 14.80
N GLY A 161 23.20 -13.82 15.38
CA GLY A 161 23.78 -12.56 14.93
C GLY A 161 23.10 -11.93 13.72
N ALA A 162 22.12 -12.59 13.08
CA ALA A 162 21.34 -12.01 12.00
C ALA A 162 20.63 -10.72 12.47
N VAL A 163 20.64 -9.70 11.65
CA VAL A 163 19.96 -8.43 11.91
C VAL A 163 18.66 -8.39 11.10
N LEU A 164 17.55 -8.59 11.77
CA LEU A 164 16.22 -8.44 11.22
C LEU A 164 15.84 -6.96 11.17
N VAL A 165 15.40 -6.49 10.01
CA VAL A 165 14.67 -5.23 9.87
C VAL A 165 13.22 -5.59 9.63
N ALA A 166 12.33 -5.14 10.51
CA ALA A 166 10.89 -5.23 10.41
C ALA A 166 10.34 -3.80 10.25
N ASP A 167 9.93 -3.43 9.04
CA ASP A 167 9.51 -2.07 8.68
C ASP A 167 8.05 -2.08 8.26
N LEU A 168 7.18 -1.48 9.07
CA LEU A 168 5.75 -1.46 8.84
C LEU A 168 5.34 -0.14 8.18
N LEU A 169 4.50 -0.24 7.17
CA LEU A 169 3.93 0.87 6.43
C LEU A 169 2.41 0.77 6.45
N ALA A 170 1.74 1.73 7.10
CA ALA A 170 0.29 1.79 7.20
C ALA A 170 -0.24 3.23 7.13
N ASN A 171 -0.02 4.02 8.18
CA ASN A 171 -0.61 5.35 8.30
C ASN A 171 -0.01 6.33 7.29
N ARG A 172 1.30 6.44 7.25
CA ARG A 172 2.06 7.45 6.51
C ARG A 172 1.78 7.46 5.01
N VAL A 173 1.74 6.28 4.39
CA VAL A 173 1.58 6.15 2.93
C VAL A 173 0.21 5.58 2.56
N LEU A 174 -0.23 4.50 3.22
CA LEU A 174 -1.50 3.85 2.86
C LEU A 174 -2.71 4.64 3.35
N ALA A 175 -2.52 5.64 4.19
CA ALA A 175 -3.58 6.38 4.87
C ALA A 175 -4.52 5.44 5.65
N SER A 176 -3.96 4.34 6.16
CA SER A 176 -4.62 3.44 7.09
C SER A 176 -4.87 4.16 8.41
N PRO A 177 -6.02 4.00 9.07
CA PRO A 177 -6.29 4.63 10.37
C PRO A 177 -5.57 3.90 11.53
N MET A 178 -4.50 3.17 11.24
CA MET A 178 -3.68 2.49 12.23
C MET A 178 -2.73 3.46 12.92
N ASP A 179 -2.65 3.33 14.23
CA ASP A 179 -1.52 3.69 15.07
C ASP A 179 -0.87 2.36 15.46
N ALA A 180 0.11 1.95 14.65
CA ALA A 180 0.61 0.58 14.67
C ALA A 180 1.69 0.40 15.74
N SER A 181 1.71 -0.79 16.34
CA SER A 181 2.77 -1.20 17.26
C SER A 181 3.36 -2.53 16.79
N LEU A 182 4.69 -2.62 16.79
CA LEU A 182 5.46 -3.82 16.49
C LEU A 182 6.15 -4.34 17.74
N GLN A 183 6.17 -5.66 17.88
CA GLN A 183 6.99 -6.36 18.87
C GLN A 183 7.71 -7.54 18.22
N VAL A 184 8.95 -7.76 18.59
CA VAL A 184 9.65 -9.03 18.38
C VAL A 184 9.67 -9.77 19.71
N THR A 185 9.11 -10.98 19.72
CA THR A 185 9.04 -11.80 20.94
C THR A 185 9.74 -13.14 20.75
N SER A 186 10.17 -13.73 21.85
CA SER A 186 10.52 -15.15 21.89
C SER A 186 9.27 -16.04 21.71
N PRO A 187 9.41 -17.33 21.38
CA PRO A 187 8.28 -18.27 21.35
C PRO A 187 7.58 -18.42 22.72
N ALA A 188 8.28 -18.14 23.83
CA ALA A 188 7.72 -18.13 25.18
C ALA A 188 6.93 -16.84 25.50
N GLY A 189 6.89 -15.87 24.57
CA GLY A 189 6.13 -14.63 24.73
C GLY A 189 6.89 -13.47 25.37
N PHE A 190 8.19 -13.63 25.68
CA PHE A 190 8.99 -12.51 26.19
C PHE A 190 9.25 -11.49 25.08
N ILE A 191 8.95 -10.22 25.34
CA ILE A 191 9.25 -9.11 24.43
C ILE A 191 10.76 -8.89 24.40
N LEU A 192 11.36 -8.94 23.23
CA LEU A 192 12.79 -8.77 22.98
C LEU A 192 13.09 -7.41 22.33
N ALA A 193 12.16 -6.88 21.58
CA ALA A 193 12.19 -5.53 21.01
C ALA A 193 10.76 -5.04 20.77
N GLU A 194 10.56 -3.73 20.85
CA GLU A 194 9.26 -3.07 20.63
C GLU A 194 9.47 -1.68 20.04
N ASN A 195 8.58 -1.27 19.17
CA ASN A 195 8.51 0.08 18.62
C ASN A 195 7.09 0.39 18.14
N ASP A 196 6.70 1.67 18.23
CA ASP A 196 5.39 2.18 17.80
C ASP A 196 5.50 3.42 16.91
N ASP A 197 6.51 4.26 17.04
CA ASP A 197 6.60 5.59 16.43
C ASP A 197 7.96 5.89 15.78
N ASP A 198 8.49 5.03 14.91
CA ASP A 198 9.77 5.29 14.22
C ASP A 198 9.61 6.31 13.09
N GLN A 199 8.53 6.20 12.30
CA GLN A 199 8.22 7.08 11.19
C GLN A 199 6.78 7.62 11.30
N GLY A 200 6.53 8.50 12.24
CA GLY A 200 5.19 8.87 12.67
C GLY A 200 4.53 7.67 13.34
N MET A 201 3.31 7.31 12.94
CA MET A 201 2.57 6.16 13.48
C MET A 201 2.96 4.83 12.82
N ASP A 202 4.04 4.78 12.05
CA ASP A 202 4.53 3.58 11.36
C ASP A 202 5.81 3.09 12.04
N PRO A 203 5.78 1.95 12.75
CA PRO A 203 6.93 1.45 13.51
C PRO A 203 7.94 0.72 12.66
N ARG A 204 9.20 0.77 13.10
CA ARG A 204 10.29 -0.06 12.61
C ARG A 204 11.06 -0.68 13.75
N ILE A 205 11.41 -1.96 13.64
CA ILE A 205 12.31 -2.64 14.56
C ILE A 205 13.54 -3.11 13.80
N VAL A 206 14.70 -2.84 14.37
CA VAL A 206 15.98 -3.44 13.98
C VAL A 206 16.43 -4.34 15.12
N PHE A 207 16.36 -5.64 14.89
CA PHE A 207 16.62 -6.64 15.93
C PHE A 207 17.78 -7.55 15.55
N ARG A 208 18.80 -7.63 16.41
CA ARG A 208 19.89 -8.59 16.26
C ARG A 208 19.56 -9.85 17.04
N ALA A 209 19.44 -10.99 16.36
CA ALA A 209 19.15 -12.28 16.97
C ALA A 209 20.31 -12.74 17.87
N PRO A 210 20.10 -12.92 19.18
CA PRO A 210 21.17 -13.36 20.10
C PRO A 210 21.56 -14.83 19.90
N SER A 211 20.65 -15.64 19.35
CA SER A 211 20.87 -17.05 19.06
C SER A 211 20.09 -17.46 17.82
N GLU A 212 20.47 -18.56 17.18
CA GLU A 212 19.63 -19.20 16.17
C GLU A 212 18.31 -19.65 16.81
N GLY A 213 17.20 -19.38 16.14
CA GLY A 213 15.88 -19.78 16.64
C GLY A 213 14.71 -19.15 15.93
N LEU A 214 13.54 -19.40 16.52
CA LEU A 214 12.28 -18.81 16.09
C LEU A 214 12.02 -17.54 16.89
N TYR A 215 11.53 -16.53 16.18
CA TYR A 215 11.10 -15.25 16.72
C TYR A 215 9.73 -14.91 16.16
N ILE A 216 8.91 -14.24 16.95
CA ILE A 216 7.55 -13.88 16.55
C ILE A 216 7.47 -12.37 16.43
N VAL A 217 7.18 -11.89 15.23
CA VAL A 217 6.84 -10.50 14.98
C VAL A 217 5.35 -10.35 15.20
N ARG A 218 4.96 -9.50 16.15
CA ARG A 218 3.56 -9.21 16.50
C ARG A 218 3.20 -7.82 16.01
N ILE A 219 2.02 -7.70 15.41
CA ILE A 219 1.44 -6.47 14.91
C ILE A 219 0.09 -6.26 15.58
N PHE A 220 -0.11 -5.12 16.20
CA PHE A 220 -1.38 -4.66 16.72
C PHE A 220 -1.49 -3.15 16.56
N SER A 221 -2.63 -2.57 16.88
CA SER A 221 -2.84 -1.14 16.64
C SER A 221 -3.67 -0.52 17.74
N PHE A 222 -3.35 0.74 18.02
CA PHE A 222 -4.24 1.66 18.73
C PHE A 222 -5.01 2.51 17.71
N PRO A 223 -6.09 3.22 18.10
CA PRO A 223 -6.74 4.18 17.22
C PRO A 223 -5.82 5.38 16.99
N ALA A 224 -5.54 5.73 15.73
CA ALA A 224 -4.72 6.92 15.38
C ALA A 224 -5.32 8.25 15.90
N LYS A 225 -6.61 8.26 16.23
CA LYS A 225 -7.26 9.36 16.98
C LYS A 225 -7.58 8.84 18.38
N PRO A 226 -7.07 9.50 19.45
CA PRO A 226 -7.35 9.10 20.80
C PRO A 226 -8.85 9.00 21.07
N ASN A 227 -9.25 7.95 21.77
CA ASN A 227 -10.61 7.74 22.25
C ASN A 227 -10.57 7.06 23.62
N SER A 228 -11.73 6.82 24.24
CA SER A 228 -11.82 6.20 25.56
C SER A 228 -11.69 4.66 25.53
N SER A 229 -11.36 4.07 24.37
CA SER A 229 -11.22 2.61 24.26
C SER A 229 -9.85 2.18 24.79
N ILE A 230 -9.85 1.14 25.61
CA ILE A 230 -8.63 0.47 26.10
C ILE A 230 -8.32 -0.82 25.32
N GLN A 231 -9.06 -1.08 24.24
CA GLN A 231 -8.87 -2.26 23.38
C GLN A 231 -8.03 -1.88 22.16
N PHE A 232 -7.26 -2.85 21.68
CA PHE A 232 -6.61 -2.71 20.38
C PHE A 232 -7.64 -2.42 19.28
N ALA A 233 -7.28 -1.51 18.39
CA ALA A 233 -8.12 -1.13 17.28
C ALA A 233 -7.98 -2.14 16.13
N GLY A 234 -9.01 -2.21 15.30
CA GLY A 234 -9.00 -3.03 14.09
C GLY A 234 -10.34 -2.94 13.38
N GLU A 235 -10.29 -2.84 12.08
CA GLU A 235 -11.41 -2.89 11.13
C GLU A 235 -10.87 -3.13 9.72
N LYS A 236 -11.72 -3.36 8.75
CA LYS A 236 -11.32 -3.68 7.37
C LYS A 236 -10.41 -2.62 6.71
N SER A 237 -10.40 -1.40 7.19
CA SER A 237 -9.54 -0.30 6.70
C SER A 237 -8.14 -0.30 7.34
N TYR A 238 -7.88 -1.09 8.37
CA TYR A 238 -6.59 -1.21 9.05
C TYR A 238 -5.60 -2.07 8.24
N VAL A 239 -5.30 -1.62 7.05
CA VAL A 239 -4.40 -2.29 6.11
C VAL A 239 -2.97 -1.88 6.38
N TYR A 240 -2.05 -2.85 6.33
CA TYR A 240 -0.61 -2.61 6.47
C TYR A 240 0.21 -3.42 5.46
N ARG A 241 1.45 -3.00 5.28
CA ARG A 241 2.53 -3.73 4.63
C ARG A 241 3.70 -3.80 5.58
N LEU A 242 4.26 -4.99 5.76
CA LEU A 242 5.42 -5.21 6.64
C LEU A 242 6.55 -5.82 5.81
N ALA A 243 7.64 -5.09 5.66
CA ALA A 243 8.88 -5.64 5.13
C ALA A 243 9.62 -6.38 6.25
N LEU A 244 9.94 -7.64 6.03
CA LEU A 244 10.79 -8.45 6.90
C LEU A 244 12.03 -8.85 6.11
N THR A 245 13.20 -8.39 6.53
CA THR A 245 14.45 -8.68 5.82
C THR A 245 15.65 -8.81 6.74
N THR A 246 16.58 -9.69 6.37
CA THR A 246 17.95 -9.74 6.86
C THR A 246 18.96 -9.31 5.79
N GLY A 247 18.47 -8.91 4.62
CA GLY A 247 19.26 -8.32 3.53
C GLY A 247 19.42 -6.80 3.67
N PRO A 248 20.06 -6.16 2.67
CA PRO A 248 20.28 -4.72 2.69
C PRO A 248 18.98 -3.93 2.80
N PHE A 249 18.92 -3.02 3.76
CA PHE A 249 17.83 -2.08 3.96
C PHE A 249 18.40 -0.66 4.04
N ILE A 250 17.95 0.23 3.15
CA ILE A 250 18.43 1.60 3.07
C ILE A 250 17.40 2.50 3.75
N GLU A 251 17.83 3.23 4.75
CA GLU A 251 17.02 4.23 5.42
C GLU A 251 17.07 5.56 4.68
N TYR A 252 18.28 6.02 4.35
CA TYR A 252 18.49 7.23 3.54
C TYR A 252 19.82 7.18 2.81
N ALA A 253 19.95 8.05 1.80
CA ALA A 253 21.20 8.29 1.10
C ALA A 253 21.65 9.74 1.31
N TYR A 254 22.96 9.99 1.37
CA TYR A 254 23.53 11.33 1.52
C TYR A 254 24.54 11.58 0.39
N PRO A 255 24.56 12.77 -0.24
CA PRO A 255 23.68 13.92 0.00
C PRO A 255 22.22 13.68 -0.42
N LEU A 256 21.29 14.39 0.22
CA LEU A 256 19.85 14.27 -0.07
C LEU A 256 19.45 14.93 -1.40
N ALA A 257 20.29 15.83 -1.92
CA ALA A 257 20.09 16.51 -3.19
C ALA A 257 21.42 16.65 -3.93
N ALA A 258 21.35 16.77 -5.26
CA ALA A 258 22.51 17.05 -6.13
C ALA A 258 22.04 17.79 -7.39
N GLY A 259 22.96 18.55 -8.02
CA GLY A 259 22.67 19.22 -9.28
C GLY A 259 22.35 18.23 -10.40
N LEU A 260 21.46 18.61 -11.31
CA LEU A 260 21.00 17.75 -12.42
C LEU A 260 22.16 17.24 -13.32
N SER A 261 23.19 18.05 -13.51
CA SER A 261 24.37 17.72 -14.31
C SER A 261 25.46 16.99 -13.52
N GLU A 262 25.28 16.77 -12.22
CA GLU A 262 26.27 16.14 -11.37
C GLU A 262 26.12 14.62 -11.37
N SER A 263 27.23 13.93 -11.11
CA SER A 263 27.25 12.50 -10.82
C SER A 263 27.67 12.28 -9.36
N PRO A 264 26.78 12.53 -8.39
CA PRO A 264 27.15 12.52 -6.98
C PRO A 264 27.52 11.10 -6.54
N GLN A 265 28.48 11.05 -5.61
CA GLN A 265 28.74 9.84 -4.85
C GLN A 265 27.81 9.85 -3.62
N LEU A 266 26.94 8.86 -3.54
CA LEU A 266 26.01 8.73 -2.43
C LEU A 266 26.57 7.79 -1.36
N THR A 267 26.47 8.21 -0.11
CA THR A 267 26.65 7.35 1.05
C THR A 267 25.30 6.77 1.45
N LEU A 268 25.18 5.44 1.47
CA LEU A 268 23.95 4.75 1.86
C LEU A 268 24.00 4.47 3.36
N ASN A 269 22.96 4.89 4.06
CA ASN A 269 22.75 4.65 5.47
C ASN A 269 21.59 3.68 5.69
N GLY A 270 21.75 2.78 6.65
CA GLY A 270 20.77 1.74 6.95
C GLY A 270 21.41 0.48 7.50
N TRP A 271 20.76 -0.64 7.33
CA TRP A 271 21.17 -1.92 7.94
C TRP A 271 21.49 -2.96 6.87
N ASN A 272 22.37 -3.89 7.24
CA ASN A 272 22.79 -5.02 6.38
C ASN A 272 23.34 -4.60 5.01
N ILE A 273 23.77 -3.34 4.85
CA ILE A 273 24.34 -2.83 3.60
C ILE A 273 25.78 -3.34 3.52
N PRO A 274 26.14 -4.12 2.48
CA PRO A 274 27.52 -4.54 2.27
C PRO A 274 28.46 -3.33 2.16
N ALA A 275 29.65 -3.45 2.74
CA ALA A 275 30.60 -2.32 2.82
C ALA A 275 30.92 -1.70 1.45
N GLU A 276 31.03 -2.54 0.42
CA GLU A 276 31.32 -2.14 -0.97
C GLU A 276 30.16 -1.38 -1.63
N ARG A 277 28.95 -1.43 -1.06
CA ARG A 277 27.74 -0.76 -1.57
C ARG A 277 27.37 0.50 -0.78
N LYS A 278 28.07 0.79 0.31
CA LYS A 278 27.79 2.00 1.11
C LYS A 278 28.05 3.29 0.35
N LEU A 279 28.95 3.25 -0.66
CA LEU A 279 29.23 4.35 -1.54
C LEU A 279 28.78 3.97 -2.95
N THR A 280 27.89 4.74 -3.53
CA THR A 280 27.40 4.50 -4.90
C THR A 280 27.41 5.79 -5.70
N ARG A 281 27.82 5.70 -6.97
CA ARG A 281 27.79 6.84 -7.89
C ARG A 281 26.51 6.78 -8.71
N VAL A 282 25.81 7.89 -8.79
CA VAL A 282 24.60 8.03 -9.59
C VAL A 282 24.96 8.77 -10.87
N ALA A 283 24.52 8.24 -12.01
CA ALA A 283 24.69 8.92 -13.28
C ALA A 283 23.89 10.22 -13.31
N ALA A 284 24.46 11.26 -13.92
CA ALA A 284 23.74 12.49 -14.20
C ALA A 284 22.49 12.19 -15.06
N VAL A 285 21.39 12.86 -14.74
CA VAL A 285 20.13 12.72 -15.47
C VAL A 285 19.76 14.08 -16.03
N GLU A 286 19.85 14.21 -17.35
CA GLU A 286 19.41 15.43 -18.03
C GLU A 286 17.88 15.57 -17.93
N ARG A 287 17.43 16.75 -17.52
CA ARG A 287 16.02 17.19 -17.54
C ARG A 287 15.00 16.40 -16.69
N ARG A 288 15.40 15.86 -15.55
CA ARG A 288 14.44 15.33 -14.56
C ARG A 288 14.55 16.14 -13.26
N THR A 289 13.40 16.59 -12.76
CA THR A 289 13.28 17.27 -11.46
C THR A 289 13.27 16.28 -10.30
N GLN A 290 12.80 15.05 -10.55
CA GLN A 290 12.74 13.96 -9.57
C GLN A 290 13.28 12.68 -10.18
N GLY A 291 13.91 11.85 -9.39
CA GLY A 291 14.41 10.55 -9.81
C GLY A 291 14.51 9.57 -8.64
N SER A 292 14.23 8.31 -8.90
CA SER A 292 14.51 7.23 -7.95
C SER A 292 15.83 6.56 -8.30
N ILE A 293 16.61 6.22 -7.28
CA ILE A 293 17.82 5.44 -7.43
C ILE A 293 17.49 4.00 -7.08
N ARG A 294 17.70 3.12 -8.05
CA ARG A 294 17.58 1.69 -7.84
C ARG A 294 18.91 1.14 -7.33
N LEU A 295 18.89 0.59 -6.14
CA LEU A 295 20.02 -0.08 -5.53
C LEU A 295 19.81 -1.59 -5.62
N PRO A 296 20.61 -2.33 -6.39
CA PRO A 296 20.43 -3.76 -6.53
C PRO A 296 20.50 -4.47 -5.17
N GLY A 297 19.50 -5.30 -4.87
CA GLY A 297 19.46 -6.13 -3.67
C GLY A 297 19.06 -5.42 -2.37
N ALA A 298 18.53 -4.18 -2.44
CA ALA A 298 17.94 -3.54 -1.28
C ALA A 298 16.46 -3.96 -1.11
N ALA A 299 16.03 -4.15 0.12
CA ALA A 299 14.65 -4.49 0.44
C ALA A 299 13.69 -3.32 0.23
N ASN A 300 14.21 -2.10 0.27
CA ASN A 300 13.50 -0.87 -0.01
C ASN A 300 14.28 -0.01 -1.01
N GLN A 301 13.63 0.99 -1.54
CA GLN A 301 14.21 1.94 -2.50
C GLN A 301 14.16 3.34 -1.89
N ALA A 302 15.30 4.03 -1.88
CA ALA A 302 15.36 5.43 -1.53
C ALA A 302 14.91 6.28 -2.72
N ALA A 303 13.87 7.08 -2.55
CA ALA A 303 13.53 8.15 -3.47
C ALA A 303 14.39 9.37 -3.14
N ILE A 304 14.96 9.99 -4.15
CA ILE A 304 15.69 11.26 -4.01
C ILE A 304 14.91 12.30 -4.77
N ASP A 305 14.28 13.18 -4.04
CA ASP A 305 13.68 14.39 -4.60
C ASP A 305 14.78 15.37 -4.96
N ARG A 306 14.73 15.89 -6.17
CA ARG A 306 15.59 16.97 -6.63
C ARG A 306 14.70 18.19 -6.76
N GLU A 307 14.84 19.13 -5.86
CA GLU A 307 14.20 20.43 -6.02
C GLU A 307 15.00 21.24 -7.03
N ASP A 308 14.32 21.77 -8.05
CA ASP A 308 14.87 22.84 -8.86
C ASP A 308 14.94 24.06 -7.97
N GLY A 309 16.15 24.43 -7.57
CA GLY A 309 16.38 25.73 -6.96
C GLY A 309 16.18 26.81 -8.04
N ASP A 310 15.19 27.66 -7.85
CA ASP A 310 15.07 28.92 -8.56
C ASP A 310 16.27 29.84 -8.26
#